data_09f34b6900bd22d24f70dda52a3f2c3b
#
_entry.id   09f34b6900bd22d24f70dda52a3f2c3b
#
_cell.length_a   1.000
_cell.length_b   1.000
_cell.length_c   1.000
_cell.angle_alpha   90.00
_cell.angle_beta   90.00
_cell.angle_gamma   90.00
#
_symmetry.space_group_name_H-M   'P 1'
#
loop_
_entity.id
_entity.type
_entity.pdbx_description
1 polymer ?
#
loop_
_entity_poly.entity_id
_entity_poly.type
_entity_poly.pdbx_seq_one_letter_code
_entity_poly.pdbx_strand_id
1 'polypeptide(L)'
;MNDILITQFKAVFALSDLASAFVQSAFYGGYFFAIPASRVIRRTSYKTGLLIGLSVYILGCLLFFPASRVATYTVFLAALFSIAVGLSFLETSANTYSSMIGDRKHATLRLNISQTFTSLGFLGGALMGKFLVFTDGAALHERVARAHTVAEREAITAEALGRTLDPYRIIIIMLIVLVVLIAITQYPHSKPLRNDAEEAKAPIGETLAYLAKNRLFRAGIFTQFLYVGLQTSLWTFTIRLALNLDPALNERTAANYLIAAFISFFLGKTIANLLMTRMSENGILMAYSLLGVLCITYIVVVPSFTTVYAAVIASALLGPGWATIFARNLDLIEDKRYTETGGAIIIMSIIGGAAIPVVQGFLSDTTGSMRLSFIVNAFCFTAIFVFFLVVDRRDQKQICDIAPAALKEAPHANH
;
A
#
# COMPACT_ATOMS: atom_id res chain seq x y z
N MET A 1 5.92 0.02 -9.16
CA MET A 1 6.14 0.96 -10.29
C MET A 1 6.31 2.41 -9.80
N ASN A 2 5.44 2.93 -8.91
CA ASN A 2 5.57 4.31 -8.39
C ASN A 2 6.95 4.62 -7.80
N ASP A 3 7.54 3.69 -7.03
CA ASP A 3 8.85 3.88 -6.40
C ASP A 3 9.96 4.07 -7.45
N ILE A 4 9.84 3.40 -8.59
CA ILE A 4 10.71 3.57 -9.75
C ILE A 4 10.54 4.98 -10.36
N LEU A 5 9.27 5.40 -10.54
CA LEU A 5 8.96 6.73 -11.08
C LEU A 5 9.46 7.86 -10.18
N ILE A 6 9.39 7.69 -8.87
CA ILE A 6 9.91 8.69 -7.92
C ILE A 6 11.39 8.93 -8.17
N THR A 7 12.17 7.86 -8.27
CA THR A 7 13.61 7.95 -8.54
C THR A 7 13.87 8.58 -9.89
N GLN A 8 13.14 8.19 -10.93
CA GLN A 8 13.26 8.73 -12.28
C GLN A 8 12.90 10.23 -12.33
N PHE A 9 11.76 10.61 -11.75
CA PHE A 9 11.32 12.01 -11.75
C PHE A 9 12.21 12.91 -10.90
N LYS A 10 12.75 12.39 -9.78
CA LYS A 10 13.73 13.12 -8.98
C LYS A 10 14.95 13.51 -9.81
N ALA A 11 15.47 12.58 -10.61
CA ALA A 11 16.63 12.83 -11.47
C ALA A 11 16.29 13.75 -12.66
N VAL A 12 15.16 13.53 -13.34
CA VAL A 12 14.75 14.30 -14.53
C VAL A 12 14.42 15.75 -14.18
N PHE A 13 13.65 15.98 -13.11
CA PHE A 13 13.14 17.31 -12.73
C PHE A 13 13.97 17.97 -11.62
N ALA A 14 15.11 17.37 -11.21
CA ALA A 14 15.94 17.83 -10.11
C ALA A 14 15.15 18.15 -8.83
N LEU A 15 14.24 17.23 -8.44
CA LEU A 15 13.33 17.42 -7.31
C LEU A 15 14.03 17.18 -5.97
N SER A 16 13.56 17.88 -4.93
CA SER A 16 13.88 17.54 -3.56
C SER A 16 13.25 16.20 -3.15
N ASP A 17 13.64 15.64 -2.02
CA ASP A 17 13.04 14.41 -1.49
C ASP A 17 11.56 14.61 -1.17
N LEU A 18 11.21 15.76 -0.61
CA LEU A 18 9.82 16.16 -0.36
C LEU A 18 9.02 16.23 -1.66
N ALA A 19 9.51 16.96 -2.66
CA ALA A 19 8.79 17.12 -3.93
C ALA A 19 8.62 15.78 -4.65
N SER A 20 9.62 14.91 -4.63
CA SER A 20 9.54 13.58 -5.25
C SER A 20 8.54 12.65 -4.53
N ALA A 21 8.33 12.81 -3.22
CA ALA A 21 7.38 12.02 -2.45
C ALA A 21 5.90 12.33 -2.81
N PHE A 22 5.61 13.48 -3.44
CA PHE A 22 4.25 13.79 -3.92
C PHE A 22 3.73 12.82 -5.00
N VAL A 23 4.58 12.03 -5.64
CA VAL A 23 4.16 10.90 -6.47
C VAL A 23 3.27 9.93 -5.67
N GLN A 24 3.68 9.59 -4.44
CA GLN A 24 2.87 8.73 -3.57
C GLN A 24 1.59 9.44 -3.12
N SER A 25 1.67 10.75 -2.81
CA SER A 25 0.49 11.52 -2.43
C SER A 25 -0.55 11.58 -3.55
N ALA A 26 -0.12 11.78 -4.80
CA ALA A 26 -1.00 11.77 -5.95
C ALA A 26 -1.64 10.39 -6.14
N PHE A 27 -0.86 9.32 -6.04
CA PHE A 27 -1.35 7.96 -6.19
C PHE A 27 -2.32 7.56 -5.07
N TYR A 28 -1.91 7.67 -3.81
CA TYR A 28 -2.77 7.25 -2.68
C TYR A 28 -3.93 8.21 -2.41
N GLY A 29 -3.83 9.48 -2.82
CA GLY A 29 -4.92 10.45 -2.78
C GLY A 29 -6.13 10.04 -3.62
N GLY A 30 -5.94 9.28 -4.69
CA GLY A 30 -7.03 8.75 -5.51
C GLY A 30 -7.97 7.79 -4.76
N TYR A 31 -7.52 7.18 -3.67
CA TYR A 31 -8.34 6.27 -2.85
C TYR A 31 -9.46 6.97 -2.06
N PHE A 32 -9.47 8.30 -1.95
CA PHE A 32 -10.66 9.03 -1.49
C PHE A 32 -11.90 8.76 -2.34
N PHE A 33 -11.71 8.34 -3.58
CA PHE A 33 -12.81 8.01 -4.50
C PHE A 33 -13.43 6.62 -4.23
N ALA A 34 -12.97 5.86 -3.25
CA ALA A 34 -13.58 4.58 -2.89
C ALA A 34 -15.04 4.73 -2.41
N ILE A 35 -15.39 5.82 -1.69
CA ILE A 35 -16.77 6.09 -1.28
C ILE A 35 -17.65 6.46 -2.50
N PRO A 36 -17.29 7.41 -3.37
CA PRO A 36 -18.00 7.61 -4.63
C PRO A 36 -18.13 6.35 -5.47
N ALA A 37 -17.07 5.54 -5.59
CA ALA A 37 -17.07 4.28 -6.32
C ALA A 37 -18.14 3.32 -5.78
N SER A 38 -18.19 3.11 -4.46
CA SER A 38 -19.20 2.25 -3.84
C SER A 38 -20.63 2.72 -4.12
N ARG A 39 -20.89 4.04 -4.13
CA ARG A 39 -22.21 4.59 -4.48
C ARG A 39 -22.60 4.31 -5.94
N VAL A 40 -21.64 4.42 -6.86
CA VAL A 40 -21.87 4.10 -8.29
C VAL A 40 -22.17 2.60 -8.42
N ILE A 41 -21.40 1.73 -7.81
CA ILE A 41 -21.57 0.28 -7.84
C ILE A 41 -22.96 -0.12 -7.32
N ARG A 42 -23.40 0.47 -6.19
CA ARG A 42 -24.73 0.20 -5.61
C ARG A 42 -25.87 0.59 -6.53
N ARG A 43 -25.70 1.64 -7.35
CA ARG A 43 -26.73 2.11 -8.30
C ARG A 43 -26.72 1.36 -9.63
N THR A 44 -25.61 0.71 -9.96
CA THR A 44 -25.41 0.05 -11.26
C THR A 44 -25.13 -1.46 -11.06
N SER A 45 -23.87 -1.85 -11.12
CA SER A 45 -23.43 -3.22 -10.88
C SER A 45 -21.91 -3.27 -10.61
N TYR A 46 -21.43 -4.40 -10.07
CA TYR A 46 -20.00 -4.65 -9.92
C TYR A 46 -19.28 -4.68 -11.28
N LYS A 47 -19.91 -5.26 -12.31
CA LYS A 47 -19.38 -5.24 -13.68
C LYS A 47 -19.18 -3.81 -14.19
N THR A 48 -20.15 -2.94 -13.99
CA THR A 48 -20.06 -1.53 -14.37
C THR A 48 -18.94 -0.81 -13.60
N GLY A 49 -18.81 -1.08 -12.30
CA GLY A 49 -17.73 -0.55 -11.48
C GLY A 49 -16.34 -0.97 -12.00
N LEU A 50 -16.17 -2.24 -12.38
CA LEU A 50 -14.93 -2.74 -12.99
C LEU A 50 -14.62 -2.03 -14.32
N LEU A 51 -15.62 -1.91 -15.21
CA LEU A 51 -15.44 -1.25 -16.52
C LEU A 51 -15.11 0.24 -16.38
N ILE A 52 -15.76 0.96 -15.47
CA ILE A 52 -15.44 2.37 -15.17
C ILE A 52 -14.02 2.46 -14.63
N GLY A 53 -13.66 1.61 -13.65
CA GLY A 53 -12.33 1.60 -13.06
C GLY A 53 -11.23 1.38 -14.09
N LEU A 54 -11.38 0.38 -14.96
CA LEU A 54 -10.44 0.11 -16.06
C LEU A 54 -10.35 1.28 -17.03
N SER A 55 -11.49 1.87 -17.41
CA SER A 55 -11.52 3.01 -18.35
C SER A 55 -10.80 4.23 -17.79
N VAL A 56 -11.03 4.55 -16.51
CA VAL A 56 -10.34 5.66 -15.82
C VAL A 56 -8.85 5.36 -15.66
N TYR A 57 -8.48 4.11 -15.39
CA TYR A 57 -7.08 3.69 -15.32
C TYR A 57 -6.39 3.86 -16.68
N ILE A 58 -7.01 3.40 -17.79
CA ILE A 58 -6.49 3.58 -19.15
C ILE A 58 -6.31 5.07 -19.45
N LEU A 59 -7.30 5.91 -19.11
CA LEU A 59 -7.21 7.35 -19.29
C LEU A 59 -5.99 7.93 -18.54
N GLY A 60 -5.79 7.52 -17.28
CA GLY A 60 -4.61 7.91 -16.51
C GLY A 60 -3.29 7.50 -17.17
N CYS A 61 -3.22 6.25 -17.69
CA CYS A 61 -2.04 5.80 -18.45
C CYS A 61 -1.82 6.61 -19.73
N LEU A 62 -2.90 6.96 -20.44
CA LEU A 62 -2.82 7.79 -21.67
C LEU A 62 -2.33 9.21 -21.37
N LEU A 63 -2.66 9.77 -20.21
CA LEU A 63 -2.18 11.10 -19.80
C LEU A 63 -0.65 11.16 -19.63
N PHE A 64 0.05 10.05 -19.46
CA PHE A 64 1.51 10.03 -19.43
C PHE A 64 2.15 10.48 -20.75
N PHE A 65 1.49 10.25 -21.89
CA PHE A 65 2.03 10.62 -23.20
C PHE A 65 2.09 12.15 -23.40
N PRO A 66 1.01 12.92 -23.20
CA PRO A 66 1.14 14.38 -23.24
C PRO A 66 2.02 14.90 -22.10
N ALA A 67 2.01 14.27 -20.89
CA ALA A 67 2.86 14.67 -19.78
C ALA A 67 4.36 14.60 -20.14
N SER A 68 4.80 13.59 -20.88
CA SER A 68 6.18 13.45 -21.32
C SER A 68 6.58 14.48 -22.37
N ARG A 69 5.64 14.91 -23.24
CA ARG A 69 5.89 15.96 -24.25
C ARG A 69 6.00 17.35 -23.64
N VAL A 70 5.13 17.65 -22.65
CA VAL A 70 5.15 18.95 -21.96
C VAL A 70 6.28 18.99 -20.91
N ALA A 71 6.82 17.83 -20.53
CA ALA A 71 7.89 17.66 -19.53
C ALA A 71 7.56 18.38 -18.20
N THR A 72 6.31 18.30 -17.74
CA THR A 72 5.85 18.99 -16.54
C THR A 72 5.46 17.99 -15.45
N TYR A 73 6.13 18.07 -14.31
CA TYR A 73 5.93 17.15 -13.17
C TYR A 73 4.48 17.09 -12.71
N THR A 74 3.77 18.24 -12.62
CA THR A 74 2.38 18.30 -12.18
C THR A 74 1.42 17.48 -13.06
N VAL A 75 1.68 17.42 -14.38
CA VAL A 75 0.84 16.62 -15.30
C VAL A 75 1.04 15.13 -15.05
N PHE A 76 2.24 14.69 -14.71
CA PHE A 76 2.50 13.32 -14.29
C PHE A 76 1.78 12.98 -12.97
N LEU A 77 1.74 13.92 -12.00
CA LEU A 77 0.98 13.72 -10.77
C LEU A 77 -0.53 13.56 -11.05
N ALA A 78 -1.08 14.38 -11.95
CA ALA A 78 -2.48 14.27 -12.36
C ALA A 78 -2.78 12.93 -13.06
N ALA A 79 -1.86 12.44 -13.89
CA ALA A 79 -1.97 11.13 -14.53
C ALA A 79 -1.98 10.00 -13.48
N LEU A 80 -1.07 10.03 -12.50
CA LEU A 80 -1.01 9.07 -11.39
C LEU A 80 -2.26 9.10 -10.52
N PHE A 81 -2.77 10.30 -10.22
CA PHE A 81 -4.02 10.46 -9.50
C PHE A 81 -5.20 9.83 -10.25
N SER A 82 -5.31 10.04 -11.57
CA SER A 82 -6.33 9.42 -12.41
C SER A 82 -6.23 7.89 -12.40
N ILE A 83 -5.01 7.33 -12.50
CA ILE A 83 -4.77 5.88 -12.34
C ILE A 83 -5.31 5.38 -11.01
N ALA A 84 -5.04 6.08 -9.93
CA ALA A 84 -5.45 5.68 -8.58
C ALA A 84 -6.97 5.78 -8.37
N VAL A 85 -7.63 6.75 -8.96
CA VAL A 85 -9.10 6.81 -9.01
C VAL A 85 -9.64 5.56 -9.70
N GLY A 86 -9.09 5.16 -10.85
CA GLY A 86 -9.44 3.92 -11.53
C GLY A 86 -9.24 2.69 -10.64
N LEU A 87 -8.10 2.60 -9.95
CA LEU A 87 -7.81 1.52 -9.01
C LEU A 87 -8.81 1.45 -7.85
N SER A 88 -9.24 2.60 -7.30
CA SER A 88 -10.21 2.62 -6.21
C SER A 88 -11.55 2.00 -6.62
N PHE A 89 -12.00 2.23 -7.87
CA PHE A 89 -13.18 1.55 -8.44
C PHE A 89 -12.95 0.05 -8.61
N LEU A 90 -11.78 -0.35 -9.13
CA LEU A 90 -11.41 -1.75 -9.34
C LEU A 90 -11.37 -2.52 -8.03
N GLU A 91 -10.65 -2.02 -7.03
CA GLU A 91 -10.52 -2.69 -5.73
C GLU A 91 -11.85 -2.79 -5.01
N THR A 92 -12.66 -1.72 -4.99
CA THR A 92 -13.98 -1.73 -4.39
C THR A 92 -14.90 -2.75 -5.08
N SER A 93 -14.85 -2.84 -6.41
CA SER A 93 -15.69 -3.77 -7.17
C SER A 93 -15.20 -5.20 -7.06
N ALA A 94 -13.90 -5.45 -7.32
CA ALA A 94 -13.34 -6.80 -7.42
C ALA A 94 -13.32 -7.51 -6.08
N ASN A 95 -12.90 -6.84 -4.99
CA ASN A 95 -12.81 -7.45 -3.67
C ASN A 95 -14.20 -7.82 -3.15
N THR A 96 -15.17 -6.91 -3.27
CA THR A 96 -16.54 -7.17 -2.84
C THR A 96 -17.19 -8.27 -3.69
N TYR A 97 -17.05 -8.21 -5.01
CA TYR A 97 -17.61 -9.22 -5.90
C TYR A 97 -16.97 -10.60 -5.67
N SER A 98 -15.65 -10.67 -5.51
CA SER A 98 -14.93 -11.92 -5.19
C SER A 98 -15.41 -12.55 -3.87
N SER A 99 -15.75 -11.75 -2.87
CA SER A 99 -16.28 -12.27 -1.61
C SER A 99 -17.70 -12.86 -1.74
N MET A 100 -18.46 -12.40 -2.73
CA MET A 100 -19.88 -12.79 -2.93
C MET A 100 -20.04 -13.98 -3.89
N ILE A 101 -19.08 -14.23 -4.79
CA ILE A 101 -19.16 -15.36 -5.73
C ILE A 101 -18.87 -16.66 -5.01
N GLY A 102 -19.81 -17.62 -5.12
CA GLY A 102 -19.67 -18.97 -4.59
C GLY A 102 -19.89 -19.08 -3.07
N ASP A 103 -19.49 -20.21 -2.49
CA ASP A 103 -19.76 -20.54 -1.10
C ASP A 103 -19.08 -19.55 -0.14
N ARG A 104 -19.85 -19.05 0.83
CA ARG A 104 -19.37 -18.13 1.89
C ARG A 104 -18.23 -18.73 2.71
N LYS A 105 -18.23 -20.04 2.91
CA LYS A 105 -17.17 -20.77 3.63
C LYS A 105 -15.77 -20.53 3.05
N HIS A 106 -15.68 -20.30 1.74
CA HIS A 106 -14.41 -20.12 1.03
C HIS A 106 -14.13 -18.65 0.62
N ALA A 107 -14.94 -17.70 1.09
CA ALA A 107 -14.79 -16.28 0.72
C ALA A 107 -13.42 -15.71 1.10
N THR A 108 -12.97 -15.98 2.34
CA THR A 108 -11.65 -15.54 2.83
C THR A 108 -10.51 -16.17 2.05
N LEU A 109 -10.61 -17.47 1.71
CA LEU A 109 -9.60 -18.15 0.89
C LEU A 109 -9.48 -17.53 -0.50
N ARG A 110 -10.62 -17.24 -1.15
CA ARG A 110 -10.62 -16.57 -2.48
C ARG A 110 -9.96 -15.21 -2.43
N LEU A 111 -10.28 -14.40 -1.41
CA LEU A 111 -9.66 -13.10 -1.21
C LEU A 111 -8.14 -13.23 -0.98
N ASN A 112 -7.70 -14.19 -0.16
CA ASN A 112 -6.28 -14.41 0.10
C ASN A 112 -5.53 -14.85 -1.16
N ILE A 113 -6.11 -15.74 -1.99
CA ILE A 113 -5.54 -16.11 -3.28
C ILE A 113 -5.41 -14.88 -4.19
N SER A 114 -6.47 -14.07 -4.29
CA SER A 114 -6.44 -12.83 -5.10
C SER A 114 -5.35 -11.87 -4.61
N GLN A 115 -5.19 -11.70 -3.30
CA GLN A 115 -4.15 -10.85 -2.72
C GLN A 115 -2.72 -11.36 -2.92
N THR A 116 -2.53 -12.66 -3.20
CA THR A 116 -1.21 -13.20 -3.55
C THR A 116 -0.73 -12.66 -4.90
N PHE A 117 -1.63 -12.44 -5.85
CA PHE A 117 -1.31 -11.82 -7.14
C PHE A 117 -0.83 -10.35 -7.01
N THR A 118 -1.24 -9.65 -5.95
CA THR A 118 -0.74 -8.30 -5.67
C THR A 118 0.78 -8.28 -5.45
N SER A 119 1.32 -9.29 -4.76
CA SER A 119 2.78 -9.41 -4.55
C SER A 119 3.53 -9.66 -5.87
N LEU A 120 2.93 -10.45 -6.78
CA LEU A 120 3.47 -10.62 -8.14
C LEU A 120 3.41 -9.31 -8.94
N GLY A 121 2.37 -8.51 -8.74
CA GLY A 121 2.24 -7.19 -9.33
C GLY A 121 3.33 -6.22 -8.87
N PHE A 122 3.67 -6.22 -7.57
CA PHE A 122 4.80 -5.42 -7.05
C PHE A 122 6.11 -5.82 -7.70
N LEU A 123 6.40 -7.12 -7.76
CA LEU A 123 7.60 -7.65 -8.39
C LEU A 123 7.64 -7.32 -9.89
N GLY A 124 6.54 -7.57 -10.62
CA GLY A 124 6.41 -7.24 -12.03
C GLY A 124 6.63 -5.76 -12.32
N GLY A 125 6.03 -4.87 -11.51
CA GLY A 125 6.22 -3.42 -11.62
C GLY A 125 7.68 -2.98 -11.38
N ALA A 126 8.38 -3.60 -10.43
CA ALA A 126 9.80 -3.32 -10.20
C ALA A 126 10.69 -3.82 -11.34
N LEU A 127 10.41 -5.01 -11.87
CA LEU A 127 11.13 -5.56 -13.03
C LEU A 127 10.91 -4.70 -14.28
N MET A 128 9.67 -4.29 -14.57
CA MET A 128 9.39 -3.37 -15.67
C MET A 128 10.16 -2.05 -15.52
N GLY A 129 10.19 -1.49 -14.31
CA GLY A 129 10.96 -0.28 -14.05
C GLY A 129 12.45 -0.47 -14.28
N LYS A 130 13.03 -1.56 -13.76
CA LYS A 130 14.45 -1.88 -13.95
C LYS A 130 14.84 -2.05 -15.42
N PHE A 131 14.04 -2.77 -16.20
CA PHE A 131 14.43 -3.16 -17.54
C PHE A 131 13.94 -2.20 -18.63
N LEU A 132 12.83 -1.48 -18.41
CA LEU A 132 12.23 -0.60 -19.41
C LEU A 132 12.52 0.88 -19.13
N VAL A 133 12.55 1.30 -17.85
CA VAL A 133 12.70 2.70 -17.47
C VAL A 133 14.17 3.06 -17.26
N PHE A 134 14.88 2.29 -16.44
CA PHE A 134 16.28 2.59 -16.12
C PHE A 134 17.23 2.13 -17.20
N THR A 135 18.30 2.90 -17.43
CA THR A 135 19.38 2.59 -18.40
C THR A 135 20.59 1.98 -17.70
N ASP A 136 21.40 1.27 -18.48
CA ASP A 136 22.75 0.88 -18.07
C ASP A 136 23.71 2.08 -18.18
N GLY A 137 24.79 2.04 -17.41
CA GLY A 137 25.83 3.06 -17.43
C GLY A 137 25.70 4.07 -16.29
N ALA A 138 26.14 5.30 -16.52
CA ALA A 138 26.14 6.35 -15.51
C ALA A 138 24.72 6.70 -15.06
N ALA A 139 24.56 7.01 -13.76
CA ALA A 139 23.30 7.42 -13.18
C ALA A 139 22.70 8.62 -13.94
N LEU A 140 21.37 8.66 -14.06
CA LEU A 140 20.70 9.69 -14.85
C LEU A 140 21.05 11.11 -14.38
N HIS A 141 21.13 11.31 -13.05
CA HIS A 141 21.51 12.61 -12.50
C HIS A 141 22.94 13.03 -12.89
N GLU A 142 23.88 12.08 -12.99
CA GLU A 142 25.24 12.38 -13.47
C GLU A 142 25.27 12.69 -14.96
N ARG A 143 24.50 11.95 -15.78
CA ARG A 143 24.38 12.23 -17.21
C ARG A 143 23.85 13.65 -17.44
N VAL A 144 22.84 14.06 -16.67
CA VAL A 144 22.27 15.42 -16.73
C VAL A 144 23.27 16.46 -16.23
N ALA A 145 24.05 16.16 -15.16
CA ALA A 145 25.06 17.08 -14.63
C ALA A 145 26.27 17.26 -15.56
N ARG A 146 26.64 16.23 -16.33
CA ARG A 146 27.74 16.25 -17.31
C ARG A 146 27.36 16.86 -18.66
N ALA A 147 26.09 17.15 -18.90
CA ALA A 147 25.64 17.79 -20.13
C ALA A 147 26.19 19.21 -20.22
N HIS A 148 26.92 19.48 -21.28
CA HIS A 148 27.60 20.79 -21.50
C HIS A 148 26.68 21.82 -22.15
N THR A 149 25.61 21.38 -22.81
CA THR A 149 24.67 22.27 -23.49
C THR A 149 23.24 22.04 -23.03
N VAL A 150 22.40 23.09 -23.18
CA VAL A 150 20.97 22.98 -22.87
C VAL A 150 20.31 21.94 -23.78
N ALA A 151 20.64 21.89 -25.04
CA ALA A 151 20.11 20.92 -26.01
C ALA A 151 20.46 19.46 -25.63
N GLU A 152 21.69 19.21 -25.15
CA GLU A 152 22.11 17.89 -24.69
C GLU A 152 21.30 17.46 -23.43
N ARG A 153 21.12 18.38 -22.50
CA ARG A 153 20.31 18.15 -21.30
C ARG A 153 18.86 17.85 -21.66
N GLU A 154 18.27 18.60 -22.57
CA GLU A 154 16.91 18.35 -23.04
C GLU A 154 16.78 16.99 -23.74
N ALA A 155 17.77 16.59 -24.56
CA ALA A 155 17.78 15.28 -25.20
C ALA A 155 17.84 14.13 -24.20
N ILE A 156 18.71 14.21 -23.18
CA ILE A 156 18.80 13.21 -22.10
C ILE A 156 17.47 13.12 -21.33
N THR A 157 16.86 14.26 -21.01
CA THR A 157 15.58 14.33 -20.30
C THR A 157 14.45 13.75 -21.14
N ALA A 158 14.38 14.08 -22.43
CA ALA A 158 13.38 13.54 -23.35
C ALA A 158 13.51 12.03 -23.52
N GLU A 159 14.75 11.49 -23.63
CA GLU A 159 15.01 10.06 -23.65
C GLU A 159 14.49 9.38 -22.39
N ALA A 160 14.84 9.92 -21.21
CA ALA A 160 14.43 9.38 -19.92
C ALA A 160 12.90 9.37 -19.73
N LEU A 161 12.22 10.45 -20.11
CA LEU A 161 10.77 10.54 -20.10
C LEU A 161 10.12 9.60 -21.13
N GLY A 162 10.72 9.46 -22.31
CA GLY A 162 10.27 8.52 -23.33
C GLY A 162 10.28 7.07 -22.83
N ARG A 163 11.35 6.64 -22.16
CA ARG A 163 11.45 5.31 -21.54
C ARG A 163 10.41 5.08 -20.44
N THR A 164 10.02 6.14 -19.72
CA THR A 164 8.95 6.06 -18.72
C THR A 164 7.61 5.63 -19.34
N LEU A 165 7.39 5.84 -20.65
CA LEU A 165 6.16 5.46 -21.34
C LEU A 165 6.07 3.97 -21.68
N ASP A 166 7.19 3.25 -21.79
CA ASP A 166 7.19 1.86 -22.24
C ASP A 166 6.40 0.92 -21.35
N PRO A 167 6.53 0.95 -20.00
CA PRO A 167 5.66 0.19 -19.12
C PRO A 167 4.18 0.52 -19.33
N TYR A 168 3.84 1.80 -19.53
CA TYR A 168 2.44 2.22 -19.68
C TYR A 168 1.83 1.76 -21.00
N ARG A 169 2.62 1.65 -22.08
CA ARG A 169 2.17 1.02 -23.36
C ARG A 169 1.72 -0.43 -23.13
N ILE A 170 2.54 -1.20 -22.39
CA ILE A 170 2.23 -2.60 -22.07
C ILE A 170 0.99 -2.68 -21.16
N ILE A 171 0.92 -1.84 -20.14
CA ILE A 171 -0.21 -1.78 -19.20
C ILE A 171 -1.51 -1.43 -19.93
N ILE A 172 -1.51 -0.44 -20.84
CA ILE A 172 -2.68 -0.06 -21.63
C ILE A 172 -3.19 -1.23 -22.44
N ILE A 173 -2.31 -1.95 -23.14
CA ILE A 173 -2.70 -3.13 -23.94
C ILE A 173 -3.34 -4.18 -23.03
N MET A 174 -2.73 -4.48 -21.90
CA MET A 174 -3.26 -5.43 -20.91
C MET A 174 -4.63 -4.99 -20.38
N LEU A 175 -4.80 -3.71 -20.06
CA LEU A 175 -6.08 -3.17 -19.57
C LEU A 175 -7.17 -3.22 -20.64
N ILE A 176 -6.85 -2.94 -21.90
CA ILE A 176 -7.82 -3.05 -23.01
C ILE A 176 -8.28 -4.50 -23.17
N VAL A 177 -7.36 -5.46 -23.11
CA VAL A 177 -7.72 -6.90 -23.14
C VAL A 177 -8.65 -7.22 -21.97
N LEU A 178 -8.35 -6.73 -20.75
CA LEU A 178 -9.22 -6.95 -19.59
C LEU A 178 -10.60 -6.29 -19.76
N VAL A 179 -10.67 -5.09 -20.31
CA VAL A 179 -11.96 -4.42 -20.62
C VAL A 179 -12.79 -5.29 -21.55
N VAL A 180 -12.20 -5.80 -22.62
CA VAL A 180 -12.90 -6.67 -23.59
C VAL A 180 -13.37 -7.95 -22.89
N LEU A 181 -12.49 -8.63 -22.14
CA LEU A 181 -12.83 -9.86 -21.43
C LEU A 181 -13.97 -9.64 -20.43
N ILE A 182 -13.93 -8.56 -19.64
CA ILE A 182 -14.99 -8.22 -18.69
C ILE A 182 -16.28 -7.85 -19.41
N ALA A 183 -16.19 -7.12 -20.53
CA ALA A 183 -17.36 -6.69 -21.28
C ALA A 183 -18.14 -7.89 -21.89
N ILE A 184 -17.44 -8.89 -22.43
CA ILE A 184 -18.05 -10.09 -23.03
C ILE A 184 -18.47 -11.14 -21.99
N THR A 185 -17.85 -11.14 -20.79
CA THR A 185 -18.16 -12.13 -19.75
C THR A 185 -19.48 -11.79 -19.07
N GLN A 186 -20.32 -12.82 -18.87
CA GLN A 186 -21.53 -12.70 -18.08
C GLN A 186 -21.17 -12.80 -16.58
N TYR A 187 -21.64 -11.83 -15.82
CA TYR A 187 -21.42 -11.77 -14.37
C TYR A 187 -22.68 -12.19 -13.63
N PRO A 188 -22.78 -13.42 -13.11
CA PRO A 188 -23.90 -13.82 -12.26
C PRO A 188 -23.89 -12.97 -10.98
N HIS A 189 -25.06 -12.59 -10.51
CA HIS A 189 -25.22 -11.77 -9.28
C HIS A 189 -24.41 -10.46 -9.31
N SER A 190 -24.24 -9.85 -10.49
CA SER A 190 -23.43 -8.64 -10.67
C SER A 190 -24.00 -7.39 -9.96
N LYS A 191 -25.28 -7.44 -9.55
CA LYS A 191 -25.89 -6.38 -8.75
C LYS A 191 -25.68 -6.67 -7.27
N PRO A 192 -25.39 -5.66 -6.43
CA PRO A 192 -25.35 -5.83 -4.99
C PRO A 192 -26.68 -6.42 -4.52
N LEU A 193 -26.63 -7.47 -3.71
CA LEU A 193 -27.82 -8.07 -3.15
C LEU A 193 -28.58 -6.99 -2.35
N ARG A 194 -29.79 -6.71 -2.79
CA ARG A 194 -30.75 -5.92 -2.06
C ARG A 194 -31.46 -6.90 -1.13
N ASN A 195 -30.93 -7.07 0.06
CA ASN A 195 -31.63 -7.84 1.05
C ASN A 195 -32.79 -6.97 1.53
N ASP A 196 -34.00 -7.34 1.15
CA ASP A 196 -35.22 -6.65 1.58
C ASP A 196 -35.67 -7.05 2.99
N ALA A 197 -34.91 -7.93 3.64
CA ALA A 197 -35.14 -8.39 5.01
C ALA A 197 -33.91 -8.20 5.85
N GLU A 198 -33.57 -6.92 6.14
CA GLU A 198 -32.64 -6.73 6.98
C GLU A 198 -32.49 -5.74 7.87
N GLU A 199 -31.91 -5.90 8.99
CA GLU A 199 -31.39 -4.93 9.93
C GLU A 199 -31.05 -3.62 9.21
N ALA A 200 -31.80 -2.58 9.42
CA ALA A 200 -31.62 -1.30 8.75
C ALA A 200 -30.17 -0.84 8.94
N LYS A 201 -29.40 -0.80 7.85
CA LYS A 201 -28.02 -0.32 7.88
C LYS A 201 -28.00 1.08 8.46
N ALA A 202 -27.21 1.27 9.51
CA ALA A 202 -27.15 2.54 10.19
C ALA A 202 -26.72 3.67 9.22
N PRO A 203 -27.28 4.86 9.33
CA PRO A 203 -26.86 6.02 8.57
C PRO A 203 -25.36 6.29 8.77
N ILE A 204 -24.67 6.75 7.74
CA ILE A 204 -23.22 7.03 7.80
C ILE A 204 -22.87 7.92 9.00
N GLY A 205 -23.68 8.95 9.28
CA GLY A 205 -23.45 9.84 10.42
C GLY A 205 -23.55 9.14 11.77
N GLU A 206 -24.49 8.24 11.94
CA GLU A 206 -24.64 7.43 13.16
C GLU A 206 -23.44 6.47 13.32
N THR A 207 -23.06 5.81 12.24
CA THR A 207 -21.88 4.92 12.23
C THR A 207 -20.61 5.69 12.59
N LEU A 208 -20.39 6.85 12.00
CA LEU A 208 -19.25 7.69 12.35
C LEU A 208 -19.25 8.10 13.82
N ALA A 209 -20.41 8.49 14.36
CA ALA A 209 -20.57 8.85 15.77
C ALA A 209 -20.31 7.67 16.71
N TYR A 210 -20.79 6.46 16.36
CA TYR A 210 -20.55 5.22 17.10
C TYR A 210 -19.06 4.87 17.09
N LEU A 211 -18.44 4.81 15.92
CA LEU A 211 -17.03 4.42 15.76
C LEU A 211 -16.08 5.46 16.37
N ALA A 212 -16.44 6.75 16.31
CA ALA A 212 -15.66 7.82 16.94
C ALA A 212 -15.62 7.73 18.48
N LYS A 213 -16.60 7.09 19.12
CA LYS A 213 -16.59 6.84 20.58
C LYS A 213 -15.64 5.71 20.97
N ASN A 214 -15.42 4.73 20.09
CA ASN A 214 -14.53 3.60 20.36
C ASN A 214 -13.05 4.03 20.25
N ARG A 215 -12.41 4.22 21.41
CA ARG A 215 -10.99 4.68 21.47
C ARG A 215 -10.04 3.69 20.80
N LEU A 216 -10.28 2.39 20.96
CA LEU A 216 -9.40 1.37 20.42
C LEU A 216 -9.55 1.26 18.89
N PHE A 217 -10.78 1.39 18.37
CA PHE A 217 -11.01 1.46 16.93
C PHE A 217 -10.28 2.67 16.30
N ARG A 218 -10.37 3.85 16.91
CA ARG A 218 -9.63 5.04 16.43
C ARG A 218 -8.11 4.82 16.43
N ALA A 219 -7.58 4.21 17.50
CA ALA A 219 -6.16 3.85 17.55
C ALA A 219 -5.80 2.84 16.46
N GLY A 220 -6.67 1.86 16.19
CA GLY A 220 -6.50 0.88 15.13
C GLY A 220 -6.50 1.50 13.73
N ILE A 221 -7.40 2.44 13.45
CA ILE A 221 -7.40 3.22 12.18
C ILE A 221 -6.09 4.00 12.02
N PHE A 222 -5.64 4.66 13.07
CA PHE A 222 -4.38 5.38 13.05
C PHE A 222 -3.18 4.44 12.85
N THR A 223 -3.21 3.27 13.47
CA THR A 223 -2.19 2.23 13.27
C THR A 223 -2.17 1.72 11.84
N GLN A 224 -3.34 1.50 11.23
CA GLN A 224 -3.44 1.10 9.82
C GLN A 224 -2.90 2.20 8.89
N PHE A 225 -3.20 3.46 9.17
CA PHE A 225 -2.66 4.62 8.46
C PHE A 225 -1.13 4.65 8.54
N LEU A 226 -0.57 4.50 9.74
CA LEU A 226 0.89 4.47 9.94
C LEU A 226 1.53 3.26 9.26
N TYR A 227 0.86 2.09 9.28
CA TYR A 227 1.37 0.88 8.65
C TYR A 227 1.50 1.03 7.13
N VAL A 228 0.45 1.51 6.45
CA VAL A 228 0.51 1.71 5.00
C VAL A 228 1.52 2.80 4.65
N GLY A 229 1.58 3.85 5.45
CA GLY A 229 2.59 4.89 5.32
C GLY A 229 4.01 4.37 5.48
N LEU A 230 4.26 3.55 6.50
CA LEU A 230 5.54 2.89 6.73
C LEU A 230 5.96 2.02 5.54
N GLN A 231 5.05 1.19 5.04
CA GLN A 231 5.31 0.30 3.91
C GLN A 231 5.71 1.08 2.65
N THR A 232 4.93 2.08 2.29
CA THR A 232 5.20 2.90 1.10
C THR A 232 6.46 3.73 1.27
N SER A 233 6.68 4.30 2.44
CA SER A 233 7.84 5.11 2.76
C SER A 233 9.13 4.27 2.69
N LEU A 234 9.17 3.10 3.31
CA LEU A 234 10.32 2.21 3.28
C LEU A 234 10.69 1.85 1.83
N TRP A 235 9.73 1.45 1.01
CA TRP A 235 9.99 1.06 -0.39
C TRP A 235 10.40 2.26 -1.26
N THR A 236 9.72 3.37 -1.11
CA THR A 236 10.02 4.62 -1.83
C THR A 236 11.45 5.09 -1.59
N PHE A 237 11.94 4.95 -0.36
CA PHE A 237 13.28 5.43 -0.01
C PHE A 237 14.39 4.37 -0.16
N THR A 238 14.08 3.09 -0.43
CA THR A 238 15.09 2.03 -0.55
C THR A 238 16.07 2.28 -1.70
N ILE A 239 15.59 2.59 -2.92
CA ILE A 239 16.46 2.88 -4.08
C ILE A 239 17.30 4.13 -3.79
N ARG A 240 16.67 5.17 -3.26
CA ARG A 240 17.35 6.45 -2.97
C ARG A 240 18.39 6.32 -1.88
N LEU A 241 18.15 5.48 -0.87
CA LEU A 241 19.12 5.16 0.18
C LEU A 241 20.36 4.49 -0.41
N ALA A 242 20.18 3.52 -1.32
CA ALA A 242 21.28 2.84 -1.98
C ALA A 242 22.12 3.82 -2.82
N LEU A 243 21.47 4.66 -3.63
CA LEU A 243 22.15 5.69 -4.44
C LEU A 243 22.84 6.77 -3.60
N ASN A 244 22.29 7.11 -2.44
CA ASN A 244 22.89 8.09 -1.53
C ASN A 244 24.16 7.56 -0.84
N LEU A 245 24.20 6.27 -0.54
CA LEU A 245 25.29 5.62 0.18
C LEU A 245 26.44 5.15 -0.73
N ASP A 246 26.15 4.87 -1.99
CA ASP A 246 27.14 4.47 -2.98
C ASP A 246 26.91 5.22 -4.31
N PRO A 247 27.65 6.32 -4.53
CA PRO A 247 27.54 7.10 -5.75
C PRO A 247 27.97 6.36 -7.04
N ALA A 248 28.65 5.20 -6.92
CA ALA A 248 29.01 4.38 -8.08
C ALA A 248 27.83 3.57 -8.62
N LEU A 249 26.73 3.45 -7.85
CA LEU A 249 25.51 2.78 -8.30
C LEU A 249 24.71 3.64 -9.25
N ASN A 250 24.17 3.00 -10.29
CA ASN A 250 23.12 3.60 -11.12
C ASN A 250 21.72 3.14 -10.64
N GLU A 251 20.69 3.82 -11.13
CA GLU A 251 19.29 3.57 -10.76
C GLU A 251 18.87 2.12 -11.07
N ARG A 252 19.37 1.55 -12.17
CA ARG A 252 19.07 0.18 -12.61
C ARG A 252 19.64 -0.85 -11.64
N THR A 253 20.86 -0.65 -11.16
CA THR A 253 21.48 -1.53 -10.16
C THR A 253 20.84 -1.34 -8.80
N ALA A 254 20.55 -0.11 -8.39
CA ALA A 254 19.88 0.20 -7.15
C ALA A 254 18.47 -0.39 -7.08
N ALA A 255 17.75 -0.53 -8.20
CA ALA A 255 16.45 -1.19 -8.26
C ALA A 255 16.48 -2.67 -7.82
N ASN A 256 17.65 -3.35 -7.85
CA ASN A 256 17.78 -4.71 -7.32
C ASN A 256 17.42 -4.79 -5.84
N TYR A 257 17.73 -3.75 -5.06
CA TYR A 257 17.42 -3.71 -3.64
C TYR A 257 15.92 -3.57 -3.39
N LEU A 258 15.20 -2.84 -4.24
CA LEU A 258 13.74 -2.79 -4.18
C LEU A 258 13.11 -4.14 -4.58
N ILE A 259 13.63 -4.79 -5.61
CA ILE A 259 13.21 -6.14 -6.01
C ILE A 259 13.44 -7.13 -4.87
N ALA A 260 14.64 -7.08 -4.23
CA ALA A 260 14.95 -7.89 -3.07
C ALA A 260 14.00 -7.58 -1.89
N ALA A 261 13.63 -6.31 -1.67
CA ALA A 261 12.67 -5.91 -0.65
C ALA A 261 11.27 -6.51 -0.90
N PHE A 262 10.79 -6.56 -2.16
CA PHE A 262 9.50 -7.18 -2.48
C PHE A 262 9.53 -8.71 -2.32
N ILE A 263 10.64 -9.36 -2.69
CA ILE A 263 10.85 -10.79 -2.43
C ILE A 263 10.86 -11.05 -0.92
N SER A 264 11.62 -10.25 -0.18
CA SER A 264 11.71 -10.31 1.28
C SER A 264 10.35 -10.12 1.95
N PHE A 265 9.55 -9.15 1.49
CA PHE A 265 8.16 -8.93 1.93
C PHE A 265 7.29 -10.17 1.72
N PHE A 266 7.35 -10.79 0.54
CA PHE A 266 6.60 -12.02 0.25
C PHE A 266 7.02 -13.18 1.17
N LEU A 267 8.32 -13.37 1.37
CA LEU A 267 8.86 -14.39 2.28
C LEU A 267 8.44 -14.11 3.73
N GLY A 268 8.56 -12.87 4.18
CA GLY A 268 8.15 -12.45 5.53
C GLY A 268 6.67 -12.69 5.78
N LYS A 269 5.81 -12.41 4.80
CA LYS A 269 4.37 -12.71 4.85
C LYS A 269 4.10 -14.22 4.95
N THR A 270 4.80 -15.01 4.15
CA THR A 270 4.65 -16.47 4.15
C THR A 270 5.09 -17.06 5.48
N ILE A 271 6.25 -16.64 6.01
CA ILE A 271 6.75 -17.08 7.32
C ILE A 271 5.76 -16.68 8.43
N ALA A 272 5.25 -15.44 8.42
CA ALA A 272 4.28 -15.00 9.42
C ALA A 272 3.01 -15.84 9.38
N ASN A 273 2.46 -16.13 8.20
CA ASN A 273 1.27 -16.97 8.04
C ASN A 273 1.49 -18.40 8.60
N LEU A 274 2.68 -18.97 8.39
CA LEU A 274 3.05 -20.25 8.98
C LEU A 274 3.17 -20.17 10.51
N LEU A 275 3.75 -19.10 11.03
CA LEU A 275 3.88 -18.91 12.48
C LEU A 275 2.50 -18.68 13.15
N MET A 276 1.56 -18.02 12.48
CA MET A 276 0.19 -17.79 12.97
C MET A 276 -0.60 -19.08 13.16
N THR A 277 -0.19 -20.20 12.58
CA THR A 277 -0.79 -21.52 12.88
C THR A 277 -0.46 -22.04 14.27
N ARG A 278 0.57 -21.48 14.93
CA ARG A 278 1.09 -21.95 16.24
C ARG A 278 1.19 -20.85 17.30
N MET A 279 1.18 -19.60 16.90
CA MET A 279 1.38 -18.45 17.77
C MET A 279 0.26 -17.43 17.57
N SER A 280 0.01 -16.60 18.58
CA SER A 280 -0.99 -15.52 18.48
C SER A 280 -0.58 -14.49 17.44
N GLU A 281 -1.55 -14.00 16.67
CA GLU A 281 -1.36 -12.94 15.68
C GLU A 281 -0.77 -11.68 16.33
N ASN A 282 -1.24 -11.31 17.53
CA ASN A 282 -0.72 -10.15 18.27
C ASN A 282 0.76 -10.32 18.60
N GLY A 283 1.17 -11.51 19.09
CA GLY A 283 2.57 -11.81 19.43
C GLY A 283 3.49 -11.73 18.23
N ILE A 284 3.05 -12.23 17.05
CA ILE A 284 3.82 -12.16 15.82
C ILE A 284 3.98 -10.70 15.37
N LEU A 285 2.90 -9.89 15.39
CA LEU A 285 2.99 -8.49 15.02
C LEU A 285 3.87 -7.68 15.97
N MET A 286 3.83 -7.96 17.27
CA MET A 286 4.74 -7.34 18.24
C MET A 286 6.20 -7.70 17.95
N ALA A 287 6.51 -8.99 17.70
CA ALA A 287 7.85 -9.42 17.38
C ALA A 287 8.37 -8.79 16.08
N TYR A 288 7.57 -8.82 15.02
CA TYR A 288 7.90 -8.21 13.73
C TYR A 288 8.11 -6.70 13.84
N SER A 289 7.26 -6.02 14.59
CA SER A 289 7.40 -4.57 14.80
C SER A 289 8.64 -4.22 15.61
N LEU A 290 8.96 -4.98 16.65
CA LEU A 290 10.16 -4.77 17.46
C LEU A 290 11.44 -4.99 16.64
N LEU A 291 11.51 -6.08 15.87
CA LEU A 291 12.62 -6.32 14.93
C LEU A 291 12.70 -5.21 13.88
N GLY A 292 11.55 -4.70 13.41
CA GLY A 292 11.48 -3.56 12.51
C GLY A 292 12.09 -2.31 13.11
N VAL A 293 11.78 -1.97 14.36
CA VAL A 293 12.42 -0.86 15.08
C VAL A 293 13.93 -1.03 15.12
N LEU A 294 14.44 -2.25 15.43
CA LEU A 294 15.88 -2.52 15.45
C LEU A 294 16.54 -2.33 14.09
N CYS A 295 15.93 -2.87 13.01
CA CYS A 295 16.43 -2.67 11.64
C CYS A 295 16.48 -1.19 11.26
N ILE A 296 15.42 -0.44 11.54
CA ILE A 296 15.36 0.98 11.19
C ILE A 296 16.34 1.80 12.06
N THR A 297 16.47 1.48 13.35
CA THR A 297 17.47 2.13 14.22
C THR A 297 18.89 1.90 13.68
N TYR A 298 19.18 0.70 13.19
CA TYR A 298 20.46 0.41 12.53
C TYR A 298 20.67 1.31 11.30
N ILE A 299 19.65 1.51 10.46
CA ILE A 299 19.73 2.42 9.31
C ILE A 299 20.06 3.85 9.74
N VAL A 300 19.42 4.34 10.79
CA VAL A 300 19.62 5.71 11.28
C VAL A 300 21.02 5.92 11.83
N VAL A 301 21.53 4.95 12.61
CA VAL A 301 22.78 5.10 13.37
C VAL A 301 24.01 4.79 12.53
N VAL A 302 24.00 3.72 11.73
CA VAL A 302 25.21 3.21 11.05
C VAL A 302 25.40 3.84 9.68
N PRO A 303 26.50 4.58 9.42
CA PRO A 303 26.78 5.17 8.11
C PRO A 303 27.50 4.16 7.18
N SER A 304 26.80 3.08 6.83
CA SER A 304 27.36 2.03 5.98
C SER A 304 26.34 1.57 4.94
N PHE A 305 26.83 1.09 3.80
CA PHE A 305 25.99 0.49 2.77
C PHE A 305 25.18 -0.72 3.26
N THR A 306 25.63 -1.39 4.33
CA THR A 306 24.91 -2.49 4.96
C THR A 306 23.50 -2.12 5.42
N THR A 307 23.22 -0.83 5.61
CA THR A 307 21.88 -0.32 5.97
C THR A 307 20.85 -0.56 4.86
N VAL A 308 21.26 -0.67 3.60
CA VAL A 308 20.37 -1.05 2.49
C VAL A 308 19.84 -2.47 2.68
N TYR A 309 20.68 -3.39 3.15
CA TYR A 309 20.23 -4.76 3.48
C TYR A 309 19.30 -4.77 4.70
N ALA A 310 19.52 -3.87 5.66
CA ALA A 310 18.58 -3.71 6.78
C ALA A 310 17.20 -3.22 6.31
N ALA A 311 17.12 -2.34 5.29
CA ALA A 311 15.87 -1.93 4.69
C ALA A 311 15.17 -3.10 3.96
N VAL A 312 15.92 -3.96 3.28
CA VAL A 312 15.41 -5.19 2.67
C VAL A 312 14.85 -6.15 3.73
N ILE A 313 15.53 -6.34 4.86
CA ILE A 313 15.04 -7.17 5.97
C ILE A 313 13.82 -6.54 6.61
N ALA A 314 13.81 -5.22 6.84
CA ALA A 314 12.65 -4.50 7.38
C ALA A 314 11.41 -4.67 6.48
N SER A 315 11.58 -4.83 5.17
CA SER A 315 10.48 -5.13 4.25
C SER A 315 9.82 -6.49 4.54
N ALA A 316 10.59 -7.53 4.92
CA ALA A 316 10.02 -8.81 5.35
C ALA A 316 9.11 -8.64 6.57
N LEU A 317 9.49 -7.77 7.49
CA LEU A 317 8.78 -7.53 8.74
C LEU A 317 7.45 -6.76 8.56
N LEU A 318 7.21 -6.24 7.36
CA LEU A 318 5.90 -5.68 6.97
C LEU A 318 4.90 -6.76 6.51
N GLY A 319 5.34 -7.97 6.20
CA GLY A 319 4.53 -9.00 5.54
C GLY A 319 3.11 -9.21 6.10
N PRO A 320 2.91 -9.49 7.39
CA PRO A 320 1.61 -9.80 7.97
C PRO A 320 0.75 -8.57 8.29
N GLY A 321 1.32 -7.37 8.32
CA GLY A 321 0.72 -6.21 9.00
C GLY A 321 -0.62 -5.80 8.42
N TRP A 322 -0.76 -5.62 7.10
CA TRP A 322 -1.98 -5.07 6.51
C TRP A 322 -3.24 -5.88 6.86
N ALA A 323 -3.19 -7.18 6.61
CA ALA A 323 -4.34 -8.06 6.81
C ALA A 323 -4.69 -8.21 8.30
N THR A 324 -3.67 -8.34 9.16
CA THR A 324 -3.87 -8.55 10.59
C THR A 324 -4.41 -7.29 11.27
N ILE A 325 -3.86 -6.09 10.96
CA ILE A 325 -4.38 -4.84 11.51
C ILE A 325 -5.81 -4.60 11.02
N PHE A 326 -6.08 -4.89 9.73
CA PHE A 326 -7.42 -4.78 9.15
C PHE A 326 -8.44 -5.67 9.88
N ALA A 327 -8.13 -6.96 10.04
CA ALA A 327 -9.00 -7.92 10.72
C ALA A 327 -9.26 -7.51 12.17
N ARG A 328 -8.20 -7.13 12.90
CA ARG A 328 -8.32 -6.66 14.28
C ARG A 328 -9.17 -5.40 14.41
N ASN A 329 -9.08 -4.47 13.47
CA ASN A 329 -9.94 -3.31 13.47
C ASN A 329 -11.42 -3.65 13.23
N LEU A 330 -11.71 -4.63 12.37
CA LEU A 330 -13.08 -5.12 12.18
C LEU A 330 -13.62 -5.78 13.44
N ASP A 331 -12.82 -6.59 14.14
CA ASP A 331 -13.20 -7.26 15.38
C ASP A 331 -13.54 -6.27 16.51
N LEU A 332 -13.02 -5.04 16.45
CA LEU A 332 -13.37 -3.99 17.41
C LEU A 332 -14.76 -3.38 17.20
N ILE A 333 -15.46 -3.75 16.12
CA ILE A 333 -16.81 -3.31 15.82
C ILE A 333 -17.78 -4.36 16.34
N GLU A 334 -18.31 -4.16 17.56
CA GLU A 334 -19.18 -5.12 18.24
C GLU A 334 -20.54 -5.27 17.54
N ASP A 335 -21.10 -4.16 17.02
CA ASP A 335 -22.40 -4.16 16.34
C ASP A 335 -22.23 -4.31 14.82
N LYS A 336 -22.74 -5.43 14.30
CA LYS A 336 -22.65 -5.79 12.87
C LYS A 336 -23.24 -4.75 11.90
N ARG A 337 -24.21 -3.94 12.37
CA ARG A 337 -24.82 -2.86 11.56
C ARG A 337 -23.80 -1.82 11.07
N TYR A 338 -22.70 -1.67 11.81
CA TYR A 338 -21.65 -0.70 11.51
C TYR A 338 -20.44 -1.30 10.76
N THR A 339 -20.36 -2.62 10.61
CA THR A 339 -19.18 -3.32 10.07
C THR A 339 -18.85 -2.92 8.64
N GLU A 340 -19.85 -2.78 7.76
CA GLU A 340 -19.63 -2.42 6.34
C GLU A 340 -19.03 -1.02 6.21
N THR A 341 -19.60 -0.04 6.89
CA THR A 341 -19.10 1.33 6.90
C THR A 341 -17.76 1.43 7.64
N GLY A 342 -17.60 0.68 8.72
CA GLY A 342 -16.35 0.57 9.46
C GLY A 342 -15.21 0.01 8.59
N GLY A 343 -15.47 -1.03 7.82
CA GLY A 343 -14.53 -1.57 6.84
C GLY A 343 -14.11 -0.53 5.79
N ALA A 344 -15.06 0.26 5.29
CA ALA A 344 -14.75 1.35 4.35
C ALA A 344 -13.84 2.42 4.98
N ILE A 345 -14.05 2.75 6.26
CA ILE A 345 -13.20 3.70 7.01
C ILE A 345 -11.77 3.12 7.18
N ILE A 346 -11.66 1.81 7.47
CA ILE A 346 -10.36 1.14 7.55
C ILE A 346 -9.63 1.23 6.19
N ILE A 347 -10.33 0.99 5.08
CA ILE A 347 -9.75 1.14 3.72
C ILE A 347 -9.30 2.57 3.47
N MET A 348 -10.06 3.59 3.90
CA MET A 348 -9.63 4.98 3.75
C MET A 348 -8.32 5.30 4.46
N SER A 349 -7.93 4.54 5.49
CA SER A 349 -6.64 4.73 6.16
C SER A 349 -5.42 4.45 5.25
N ILE A 350 -5.62 3.80 4.07
CA ILE A 350 -4.61 3.62 3.02
C ILE A 350 -3.95 4.94 2.61
N ILE A 351 -4.64 6.07 2.84
CA ILE A 351 -4.08 7.40 2.60
C ILE A 351 -2.80 7.70 3.42
N GLY A 352 -2.49 6.90 4.44
CA GLY A 352 -1.20 6.93 5.11
C GLY A 352 -0.02 6.82 4.14
N GLY A 353 -0.20 6.05 3.04
CA GLY A 353 0.76 5.95 1.94
C GLY A 353 0.99 7.26 1.18
N ALA A 354 0.05 8.21 1.25
CA ALA A 354 0.23 9.56 0.71
C ALA A 354 1.01 10.46 1.67
N ALA A 355 0.80 10.32 2.98
CA ALA A 355 1.27 11.26 3.99
C ALA A 355 2.69 10.95 4.50
N ILE A 356 2.96 9.71 4.88
CA ILE A 356 4.21 9.34 5.55
C ILE A 356 5.45 9.51 4.66
N PRO A 357 5.44 9.15 3.35
CA PRO A 357 6.58 9.42 2.48
C PRO A 357 6.90 10.92 2.35
N VAL A 358 5.87 11.78 2.39
CA VAL A 358 6.05 13.24 2.36
C VAL A 358 6.73 13.72 3.63
N VAL A 359 6.30 13.23 4.80
CA VAL A 359 6.94 13.54 6.09
C VAL A 359 8.41 13.07 6.10
N GLN A 360 8.68 11.87 5.58
CA GLN A 360 10.06 11.35 5.47
C GLN A 360 10.89 12.20 4.49
N GLY A 361 10.32 12.59 3.35
CA GLY A 361 10.99 13.45 2.38
C GLY A 361 11.32 14.84 2.95
N PHE A 362 10.35 15.45 3.65
CA PHE A 362 10.57 16.71 4.35
C PHE A 362 11.70 16.61 5.38
N LEU A 363 11.73 15.53 6.17
CA LEU A 363 12.79 15.33 7.16
C LEU A 363 14.15 15.08 6.49
N SER A 364 14.20 14.38 5.35
CA SER A 364 15.42 14.19 4.55
C SER A 364 15.99 15.53 4.07
N ASP A 365 15.12 16.38 3.50
CA ASP A 365 15.51 17.69 2.96
C ASP A 365 15.96 18.64 4.07
N THR A 366 15.27 18.67 5.22
CA THR A 366 15.57 19.59 6.33
C THR A 366 16.81 19.19 7.12
N THR A 367 17.05 17.90 7.29
CA THR A 367 18.24 17.39 8.02
C THR A 367 19.46 17.23 7.13
N GLY A 368 19.31 17.29 5.81
CA GLY A 368 20.34 16.95 4.83
C GLY A 368 20.82 15.50 4.89
N SER A 369 20.06 14.61 5.58
CA SER A 369 20.43 13.22 5.78
C SER A 369 19.30 12.26 5.44
N MET A 370 19.46 11.54 4.34
CA MET A 370 18.52 10.47 3.94
C MET A 370 18.35 9.43 5.06
N ARG A 371 19.43 9.03 5.73
CA ARG A 371 19.38 8.02 6.80
C ARG A 371 18.58 8.50 8.01
N LEU A 372 18.77 9.75 8.45
CA LEU A 372 18.03 10.31 9.60
C LEU A 372 16.53 10.37 9.30
N SER A 373 16.12 10.53 8.06
CA SER A 373 14.70 10.56 7.70
C SER A 373 13.96 9.25 8.03
N PHE A 374 14.68 8.12 8.13
CA PHE A 374 14.10 6.84 8.52
C PHE A 374 13.59 6.79 9.97
N ILE A 375 13.87 7.81 10.80
CA ILE A 375 13.27 7.90 12.15
C ILE A 375 11.74 7.90 12.09
N VAL A 376 11.14 8.39 11.01
CA VAL A 376 9.70 8.33 10.76
C VAL A 376 9.23 6.87 10.71
N ASN A 377 10.00 6.00 10.06
CA ASN A 377 9.69 4.57 9.94
C ASN A 377 9.85 3.85 11.30
N ALA A 378 10.85 4.24 12.11
CA ALA A 378 11.01 3.74 13.47
C ALA A 378 9.81 4.11 14.35
N PHE A 379 9.32 5.35 14.24
CA PHE A 379 8.10 5.79 14.92
C PHE A 379 6.88 4.96 14.51
N CYS A 380 6.70 4.70 13.22
CA CYS A 380 5.59 3.89 12.72
C CYS A 380 5.64 2.45 13.26
N PHE A 381 6.79 1.79 13.22
CA PHE A 381 6.95 0.44 13.79
C PHE A 381 6.68 0.43 15.30
N THR A 382 7.17 1.45 16.03
CA THR A 382 6.94 1.59 17.47
C THR A 382 5.44 1.76 17.77
N ALA A 383 4.72 2.57 17.00
CA ALA A 383 3.29 2.77 17.17
C ALA A 383 2.50 1.48 16.93
N ILE A 384 2.88 0.67 15.91
CA ILE A 384 2.28 -0.63 15.63
C ILE A 384 2.53 -1.58 16.83
N PHE A 385 3.77 -1.64 17.32
CA PHE A 385 4.12 -2.45 18.50
C PHE A 385 3.27 -2.10 19.71
N VAL A 386 3.16 -0.80 20.02
CA VAL A 386 2.37 -0.33 21.16
C VAL A 386 0.88 -0.66 21.01
N PHE A 387 0.33 -0.51 19.80
CA PHE A 387 -1.07 -0.87 19.54
C PHE A 387 -1.32 -2.35 19.83
N PHE A 388 -0.50 -3.26 19.29
CA PHE A 388 -0.67 -4.69 19.53
C PHE A 388 -0.40 -5.09 20.97
N LEU A 389 0.50 -4.42 21.67
CA LEU A 389 0.70 -4.61 23.11
C LEU A 389 -0.55 -4.26 23.92
N VAL A 390 -1.24 -3.17 23.56
CA VAL A 390 -2.49 -2.76 24.23
C VAL A 390 -3.62 -3.74 23.92
N VAL A 391 -3.75 -4.15 22.65
CA VAL A 391 -4.76 -5.14 22.23
C VAL A 391 -4.55 -6.48 22.93
N ASP A 392 -3.32 -7.00 22.95
CA ASP A 392 -2.98 -8.26 23.59
C ASP A 392 -3.29 -8.27 25.10
N ARG A 393 -2.93 -7.19 25.80
CA ARG A 393 -3.27 -7.04 27.22
C ARG A 393 -4.78 -7.01 27.47
N ARG A 394 -5.56 -6.41 26.57
CA ARG A 394 -7.03 -6.41 26.66
C ARG A 394 -7.59 -7.81 26.47
N ASP A 395 -7.12 -8.52 25.42
CA ASP A 395 -7.56 -9.89 25.13
C ASP A 395 -7.27 -10.83 26.32
N GLN A 396 -6.07 -10.75 26.88
CA GLN A 396 -5.66 -11.53 28.07
C GLN A 396 -6.55 -11.21 29.28
N LYS A 397 -6.87 -9.94 29.52
CA LYS A 397 -7.75 -9.54 30.63
C LYS A 397 -9.16 -10.09 30.44
N GLN A 398 -9.73 -10.04 29.24
CA GLN A 398 -11.04 -10.61 28.95
C GLN A 398 -11.07 -12.11 29.20
N ILE A 399 -10.03 -12.85 28.81
CA ILE A 399 -9.91 -14.30 29.08
C ILE A 399 -9.86 -14.57 30.58
N CYS A 400 -9.11 -13.80 31.36
CA CYS A 400 -9.02 -13.93 32.81
C CYS A 400 -10.36 -13.62 33.51
N ASP A 401 -11.13 -12.68 32.99
CA ASP A 401 -12.44 -12.30 33.57
C ASP A 401 -13.55 -13.37 33.29
N ILE A 402 -13.45 -14.08 32.15
CA ILE A 402 -14.40 -15.11 31.73
C ILE A 402 -14.10 -16.46 32.42
N ALA A 403 -12.84 -16.82 32.64
CA ALA A 403 -12.45 -18.12 33.20
C ALA A 403 -13.05 -18.43 34.56
N PRO A 404 -13.17 -17.48 35.51
CA PRO A 404 -13.84 -17.74 36.79
C PRO A 404 -15.38 -17.94 36.70
N ALA A 405 -16.01 -17.31 35.69
CA ALA A 405 -17.44 -17.43 35.45
C ALA A 405 -17.81 -18.84 34.91
N ALA A 406 -17.03 -19.32 33.95
CA ALA A 406 -17.20 -20.65 33.35
C ALA A 406 -17.00 -21.80 34.38
N LEU A 407 -16.09 -21.59 35.33
CA LEU A 407 -15.90 -22.57 36.43
C LEU A 407 -17.06 -22.60 37.46
N LYS A 408 -17.84 -21.52 37.57
CA LYS A 408 -19.03 -21.47 38.43
C LYS A 408 -20.28 -22.04 37.77
N GLU A 409 -20.33 -22.06 36.44
CA GLU A 409 -21.46 -22.61 35.68
C GLU A 409 -21.32 -24.09 35.29
N ALA A 410 -20.19 -24.74 35.61
CA ALA A 410 -20.03 -26.16 35.44
C ALA A 410 -21.03 -26.88 36.41
N PRO A 411 -22.05 -27.58 35.91
CA PRO A 411 -22.98 -28.26 36.80
C PRO A 411 -22.19 -29.29 37.58
N HIS A 412 -22.39 -29.30 38.90
CA HIS A 412 -21.96 -30.41 39.76
C HIS A 412 -22.56 -31.70 39.18
N ALA A 413 -21.81 -32.39 38.33
CA ALA A 413 -22.08 -33.77 38.01
C ALA A 413 -21.78 -34.57 39.27
N ASN A 414 -22.79 -34.61 40.18
CA ASN A 414 -22.83 -35.55 41.28
C ASN A 414 -23.37 -36.88 40.76
N HIS A 415 -22.52 -37.90 40.94
CA HIS A 415 -22.80 -39.35 41.10
C HIS A 415 -23.48 -40.08 39.95
#